data_79dd96aab0b59125a96a940c9f41780f
#
_entry.id   79dd96aab0b59125a96a940c9f41780f
#
_cell.length_a   1.000
_cell.length_b   1.000
_cell.length_c   1.000
_cell.angle_alpha   90.00
_cell.angle_beta   90.00
_cell.angle_gamma   90.00
#
_symmetry.space_group_name_H-M   'P 1'
#
loop_
_entity.id
_entity.type
_entity.pdbx_description
1 polymer ?
#
loop_
_entity_poly.entity_id
_entity_poly.type
_entity_poly.pdbx_seq_one_letter_code
_entity_poly.pdbx_strand_id
1 'polypeptide(L)'
;MQEGTKAVETYYNPEDLDKFSTMGEEAPELWDLYMAYYGKVFAEGALTAREKALIALAVAGAVQCPYCIDSYTQSCLEKGVTEEQMTEAFHVANAIRGGAALVHGVQMKNVVKQLEM
;
A
#
# COMPACT_ATOMS: atom_id res chain seq x y z
N MET A 1 -19.00 -13.24 -17.36
CA MET A 1 -19.11 -12.95 -17.20
C MET A 1 -19.27 -12.91 -16.78
N GLN A 2 -18.83 -12.91 -16.86
CA GLN A 2 -18.98 -12.63 -16.63
C GLN A 2 -19.40 -12.15 -16.36
N GLU A 3 -19.98 -12.48 -16.49
CA GLU A 3 -20.26 -11.78 -16.39
C GLU A 3 -19.79 -11.42 -15.99
N GLY A 4 -19.95 -11.81 -16.31
CA GLY A 4 -19.35 -11.21 -16.30
C GLY A 4 -18.32 -10.50 -15.77
N THR A 5 -17.56 -10.33 -16.36
CA THR A 5 -16.40 -9.62 -15.91
C THR A 5 -16.58 -8.17 -16.22
N LYS A 6 -17.18 -7.52 -15.27
CA LYS A 6 -17.24 -6.07 -15.28
C LYS A 6 -15.90 -5.52 -14.85
N ALA A 7 -15.36 -4.59 -15.60
CA ALA A 7 -14.16 -3.89 -15.19
C ALA A 7 -14.43 -3.10 -13.91
N VAL A 8 -13.48 -3.11 -12.99
CA VAL A 8 -13.57 -2.34 -11.77
C VAL A 8 -13.37 -0.86 -12.12
N GLU A 9 -14.26 0.00 -11.65
CA GLU A 9 -14.13 1.44 -11.84
C GLU A 9 -12.98 1.97 -10.99
N THR A 10 -12.04 2.63 -11.63
CA THR A 10 -10.86 3.12 -10.93
C THR A 10 -10.26 4.31 -11.68
N TYR A 11 -9.38 5.03 -11.02
CA TYR A 11 -8.71 6.22 -11.55
C TYR A 11 -7.32 5.89 -12.10
N TYR A 12 -7.03 4.63 -12.32
CA TYR A 12 -5.75 4.19 -12.88
C TYR A 12 -6.03 3.10 -13.90
N ASN A 13 -4.99 2.65 -14.59
CA ASN A 13 -5.13 1.59 -15.59
C ASN A 13 -4.77 0.25 -14.98
N PRO A 14 -5.76 -0.60 -14.62
CA PRO A 14 -5.47 -1.88 -13.97
C PRO A 14 -4.62 -2.82 -14.79
N GLU A 15 -4.64 -2.67 -16.11
CA GLU A 15 -3.85 -3.54 -16.99
C GLU A 15 -2.36 -3.35 -16.80
N ASP A 16 -1.95 -2.18 -16.31
CA ASP A 16 -0.52 -1.91 -16.07
C ASP A 16 0.04 -2.79 -14.95
N LEU A 17 -0.82 -3.28 -14.06
CA LEU A 17 -0.36 -4.18 -13.01
C LEU A 17 0.25 -5.46 -13.62
N ASP A 18 -0.33 -5.94 -14.72
CA ASP A 18 0.18 -7.12 -15.41
C ASP A 18 1.50 -6.86 -16.12
N LYS A 19 1.85 -5.59 -16.29
CA LYS A 19 3.09 -5.20 -16.97
C LYS A 19 4.24 -4.91 -16.00
N PHE A 20 4.02 -5.12 -14.71
CA PHE A 20 5.03 -4.81 -13.69
C PHE A 20 6.35 -5.52 -13.97
N SER A 21 6.28 -6.78 -14.45
CA SER A 21 7.48 -7.57 -14.72
C SER A 21 8.34 -6.99 -15.87
N THR A 22 7.76 -6.10 -16.70
CA THR A 22 8.55 -5.47 -17.76
C THR A 22 9.67 -4.59 -17.19
N MET A 23 9.56 -4.22 -15.91
CA MET A 23 10.61 -3.43 -15.26
C MET A 23 11.90 -4.22 -15.06
N GLY A 24 11.86 -5.54 -15.31
CA GLY A 24 13.06 -6.35 -15.29
C GLY A 24 13.73 -6.50 -16.65
N GLU A 25 13.11 -6.04 -17.72
CA GLU A 25 13.62 -6.30 -19.07
C GLU A 25 14.97 -5.63 -19.32
N GLU A 26 15.12 -4.37 -18.92
CA GLU A 26 16.37 -3.64 -19.10
C GLU A 26 17.29 -3.70 -17.88
N ALA A 27 16.82 -4.29 -16.78
CA ALA A 27 17.59 -4.36 -15.53
C ALA A 27 17.30 -5.69 -14.83
N PRO A 28 17.63 -6.83 -15.46
CA PRO A 28 17.22 -8.14 -14.92
C PRO A 28 17.84 -8.43 -13.56
N GLU A 29 19.07 -8.00 -13.32
CA GLU A 29 19.71 -8.26 -12.04
C GLU A 29 19.03 -7.53 -10.90
N LEU A 30 18.68 -6.28 -11.12
CA LEU A 30 17.98 -5.50 -10.11
C LEU A 30 16.59 -6.07 -9.84
N TRP A 31 15.91 -6.45 -10.90
CA TRP A 31 14.60 -7.06 -10.78
C TRP A 31 14.64 -8.35 -9.98
N ASP A 32 15.61 -9.22 -10.30
CA ASP A 32 15.74 -10.50 -9.61
C ASP A 32 16.03 -10.32 -8.13
N LEU A 33 16.93 -9.39 -7.79
CA LEU A 33 17.24 -9.09 -6.40
C LEU A 33 16.01 -8.56 -5.66
N TYR A 34 15.29 -7.64 -6.29
CA TYR A 34 14.09 -7.08 -5.68
C TYR A 34 13.03 -8.14 -5.49
N MET A 35 12.79 -8.98 -6.48
CA MET A 35 11.74 -10.01 -6.38
C MET A 35 12.11 -11.09 -5.37
N ALA A 36 13.40 -11.41 -5.23
CA ALA A 36 13.84 -12.33 -4.19
C ALA A 36 13.57 -11.74 -2.80
N TYR A 37 13.91 -10.47 -2.61
CA TYR A 37 13.64 -9.75 -1.37
C TYR A 37 12.12 -9.69 -1.10
N TYR A 38 11.37 -9.30 -2.11
CA TYR A 38 9.92 -9.16 -2.01
C TYR A 38 9.26 -10.47 -1.58
N GLY A 39 9.67 -11.58 -2.22
CA GLY A 39 9.14 -12.90 -1.88
C GLY A 39 9.43 -13.29 -0.44
N LYS A 40 10.62 -12.97 0.04
CA LYS A 40 10.99 -13.24 1.43
C LYS A 40 10.19 -12.38 2.40
N VAL A 41 9.99 -11.12 2.05
CA VAL A 41 9.22 -10.19 2.89
C VAL A 41 7.81 -10.73 3.12
N PHE A 42 7.18 -11.24 2.07
CA PHE A 42 5.78 -11.67 2.16
C PHE A 42 5.59 -13.13 2.56
N ALA A 43 6.67 -13.91 2.69
CA ALA A 43 6.58 -15.26 3.22
C ALA A 43 6.27 -15.20 4.72
N GLU A 44 5.65 -16.25 5.22
CA GLU A 44 5.37 -16.31 6.66
C GLU A 44 6.64 -16.31 7.48
N GLY A 45 6.64 -15.56 8.55
CA GLY A 45 7.75 -15.42 9.48
C GLY A 45 7.19 -15.11 10.85
N ALA A 46 7.73 -14.07 11.49
CA ALA A 46 7.18 -13.60 12.77
C ALA A 46 5.74 -13.14 12.62
N LEU A 47 5.38 -12.65 11.43
CA LEU A 47 4.01 -12.31 11.10
C LEU A 47 3.48 -13.30 10.09
N THR A 48 2.18 -13.55 10.12
CA THR A 48 1.55 -14.45 9.16
C THR A 48 1.42 -13.75 7.81
N ALA A 49 1.25 -14.53 6.75
CA ALA A 49 1.00 -13.98 5.42
C ALA A 49 -0.25 -13.10 5.40
N ARG A 50 -1.27 -13.47 6.17
CA ARG A 50 -2.51 -12.70 6.29
C ARG A 50 -2.25 -11.34 6.91
N GLU A 51 -1.47 -11.31 7.99
CA GLU A 51 -1.09 -10.06 8.64
C GLU A 51 -0.30 -9.17 7.69
N LYS A 52 0.63 -9.76 6.96
CA LYS A 52 1.46 -9.00 6.01
C LYS A 52 0.64 -8.41 4.87
N ALA A 53 -0.36 -9.15 4.38
CA ALA A 53 -1.24 -8.64 3.34
C ALA A 53 -2.03 -7.42 3.83
N LEU A 54 -2.51 -7.47 5.07
CA LEU A 54 -3.27 -6.36 5.64
C LEU A 54 -2.38 -5.15 5.89
N ILE A 55 -1.16 -5.38 6.37
CA ILE A 55 -0.17 -4.30 6.54
C ILE A 55 0.12 -3.67 5.18
N ALA A 56 0.34 -4.49 4.15
CA ALA A 56 0.63 -4.00 2.81
C ALA A 56 -0.50 -3.13 2.27
N LEU A 57 -1.73 -3.52 2.53
CA LEU A 57 -2.89 -2.73 2.08
C LEU A 57 -2.92 -1.37 2.78
N ALA A 58 -2.70 -1.33 4.09
CA ALA A 58 -2.67 -0.08 4.84
C ALA A 58 -1.54 0.83 4.34
N VAL A 59 -0.35 0.26 4.11
CA VAL A 59 0.79 1.02 3.60
C VAL A 59 0.49 1.53 2.19
N ALA A 60 -0.14 0.68 1.35
CA ALA A 60 -0.52 1.08 -0.01
C ALA A 60 -1.42 2.31 0.00
N GLY A 61 -2.40 2.34 0.93
CA GLY A 61 -3.24 3.51 1.11
C GLY A 61 -2.46 4.73 1.54
N ALA A 62 -1.53 4.54 2.49
CA ALA A 62 -0.73 5.64 3.02
C ALA A 62 0.19 6.24 1.96
N VAL A 63 0.79 5.43 1.10
CA VAL A 63 1.68 5.92 0.04
C VAL A 63 0.96 6.23 -1.26
N GLN A 64 -0.36 6.00 -1.28
CA GLN A 64 -1.23 6.35 -2.42
C GLN A 64 -0.84 5.61 -3.70
N CYS A 65 -0.67 4.29 -3.58
CA CYS A 65 -0.33 3.44 -4.72
C CYS A 65 -1.59 2.68 -5.17
N PRO A 66 -2.28 3.12 -6.23
CA PRO A 66 -3.52 2.44 -6.64
C PRO A 66 -3.28 1.01 -7.10
N TYR A 67 -2.12 0.73 -7.71
CA TYR A 67 -1.79 -0.63 -8.13
C TYR A 67 -1.64 -1.55 -6.93
N CYS A 68 -1.00 -1.07 -5.88
CA CYS A 68 -0.82 -1.83 -4.65
C CYS A 68 -2.15 -2.03 -3.93
N ILE A 69 -3.01 -1.02 -3.94
CA ILE A 69 -4.35 -1.15 -3.35
C ILE A 69 -5.12 -2.27 -4.04
N ASP A 70 -5.10 -2.28 -5.38
CA ASP A 70 -5.76 -3.33 -6.15
C ASP A 70 -5.21 -4.71 -5.78
N SER A 71 -3.89 -4.85 -5.88
CA SER A 71 -3.22 -6.13 -5.66
C SER A 71 -3.42 -6.66 -4.25
N TYR A 72 -3.27 -5.80 -3.25
CA TYR A 72 -3.36 -6.26 -1.85
C TYR A 72 -4.77 -6.37 -1.34
N THR A 73 -5.73 -5.69 -1.96
CA THR A 73 -7.14 -5.97 -1.69
C THR A 73 -7.45 -7.41 -2.09
N GLN A 74 -7.01 -7.80 -3.29
CA GLN A 74 -7.21 -9.17 -3.75
C GLN A 74 -6.53 -10.18 -2.83
N SER A 75 -5.29 -9.89 -2.46
CA SER A 75 -4.53 -10.76 -1.56
C SER A 75 -5.22 -10.91 -0.20
N CYS A 76 -5.73 -9.81 0.34
CA CYS A 76 -6.45 -9.84 1.60
C CYS A 76 -7.70 -10.71 1.52
N LEU A 77 -8.48 -10.55 0.44
CA LEU A 77 -9.69 -11.35 0.25
C LEU A 77 -9.35 -12.83 0.15
N GLU A 78 -8.29 -13.16 -0.58
CA GLU A 78 -7.84 -14.55 -0.70
C GLU A 78 -7.47 -15.17 0.63
N LYS A 79 -7.03 -14.34 1.56
CA LYS A 79 -6.58 -14.81 2.88
C LYS A 79 -7.66 -14.64 3.96
N GLY A 80 -8.88 -14.35 3.55
CA GLY A 80 -10.01 -14.30 4.47
C GLY A 80 -10.12 -13.03 5.27
N VAL A 81 -9.45 -11.96 4.86
CA VAL A 81 -9.62 -10.65 5.49
C VAL A 81 -10.94 -10.07 5.02
N THR A 82 -11.73 -9.55 5.94
CA THR A 82 -13.04 -9.01 5.60
C THR A 82 -12.93 -7.55 5.17
N GLU A 83 -13.95 -7.09 4.47
CA GLU A 83 -14.03 -5.68 4.07
C GLU A 83 -13.98 -4.76 5.29
N GLU A 84 -14.65 -5.17 6.37
CA GLU A 84 -14.66 -4.41 7.62
C GLU A 84 -13.24 -4.25 8.17
N GLN A 85 -12.47 -5.35 8.18
CA GLN A 85 -11.09 -5.32 8.66
C GLN A 85 -10.23 -4.43 7.77
N MET A 86 -10.41 -4.52 6.46
CA MET A 86 -9.65 -3.69 5.51
C MET A 86 -9.98 -2.21 5.68
N THR A 87 -11.26 -1.90 5.93
CA THR A 87 -11.68 -0.52 6.17
C THR A 87 -11.02 0.05 7.43
N GLU A 88 -10.95 -0.76 8.49
CA GLU A 88 -10.29 -0.31 9.72
C GLU A 88 -8.80 -0.08 9.48
N ALA A 89 -8.17 -0.91 8.64
CA ALA A 89 -6.76 -0.72 8.31
C ALA A 89 -6.53 0.62 7.62
N PHE A 90 -7.44 1.01 6.72
CA PHE A 90 -7.37 2.33 6.09
C PHE A 90 -7.55 3.46 7.08
N HIS A 91 -8.40 3.27 8.10
CA HIS A 91 -8.54 4.29 9.15
C HIS A 91 -7.29 4.41 10.01
N VAL A 92 -6.59 3.30 10.26
CA VAL A 92 -5.30 3.36 10.95
C VAL A 92 -4.30 4.16 10.11
N ALA A 93 -4.23 3.90 8.81
CA ALA A 93 -3.35 4.63 7.91
C ALA A 93 -3.69 6.13 7.92
N ASN A 94 -4.98 6.45 7.90
CA ASN A 94 -5.46 7.83 7.93
C ASN A 94 -5.07 8.52 9.25
N ALA A 95 -5.22 7.83 10.36
CA ALA A 95 -4.89 8.40 11.67
C ALA A 95 -3.40 8.76 11.74
N ILE A 96 -2.54 7.88 11.22
CA ILE A 96 -1.09 8.10 11.24
C ILE A 96 -0.72 9.26 10.31
N ARG A 97 -1.30 9.30 9.11
CA ARG A 97 -1.01 10.40 8.18
C ARG A 97 -1.46 11.74 8.74
N GLY A 98 -2.65 11.76 9.35
CA GLY A 98 -3.15 12.97 9.99
C GLY A 98 -2.29 13.38 11.19
N GLY A 99 -1.90 12.41 12.00
CA GLY A 99 -1.02 12.66 13.13
C GLY A 99 0.34 13.21 12.69
N ALA A 100 0.87 12.64 11.60
CA ALA A 100 2.15 13.12 11.05
C ALA A 100 2.03 14.58 10.60
N ALA A 101 0.91 14.92 9.96
CA ALA A 101 0.67 16.31 9.54
C ALA A 101 0.59 17.23 10.74
N LEU A 102 -0.16 16.84 11.77
CA LEU A 102 -0.37 17.70 12.93
C LEU A 102 0.91 17.90 13.74
N VAL A 103 1.72 16.85 13.91
CA VAL A 103 2.96 17.01 14.69
C VAL A 103 3.92 17.97 13.98
N HIS A 104 3.90 17.96 12.64
CA HIS A 104 4.72 18.92 11.89
C HIS A 104 4.23 20.36 12.05
N GLY A 105 2.97 20.54 12.46
CA GLY A 105 2.44 21.86 12.79
C GLY A 105 3.16 22.54 13.93
N VAL A 106 3.82 21.75 14.78
CA VAL A 106 4.64 22.30 15.85
C VAL A 106 5.77 23.17 15.28
N GLN A 107 6.30 22.78 14.12
CA GLN A 107 7.33 23.56 13.44
C GLN A 107 6.84 24.96 13.11
N MET A 108 5.60 25.07 12.62
CA MET A 108 4.98 26.37 12.34
C MET A 108 4.93 27.22 13.62
N LYS A 109 4.54 26.61 14.75
CA LYS A 109 4.46 27.32 16.02
C LYS A 109 5.84 27.80 16.47
N ASN A 110 6.87 26.99 16.23
CA ASN A 110 8.25 27.39 16.57
C ASN A 110 8.69 28.59 15.72
N VAL A 111 8.32 28.62 14.44
CA VAL A 111 8.63 29.74 13.55
C VAL A 111 7.92 31.01 14.05
N VAL A 112 6.63 30.91 14.40
CA VAL A 112 5.87 32.04 14.92
C VAL A 112 6.57 32.62 16.14
N LYS A 113 6.95 31.77 17.10
CA LYS A 113 7.64 32.20 18.30
C LYS A 113 8.94 32.93 17.97
N GLN A 114 9.71 32.41 17.04
CA GLN A 114 10.99 32.98 16.65
C GLN A 114 10.81 34.37 16.04
N LEU A 115 9.78 34.57 15.25
CA LEU A 115 9.54 35.83 14.57
C LEU A 115 8.94 36.89 15.51
N GLU A 116 8.30 36.45 16.57
CA GLU A 116 7.70 37.39 17.57
C GLU A 116 8.71 37.88 18.59
N MET A 117 9.87 37.30 18.64
CA MET A 117 10.95 37.75 19.51
C MET A 117 11.72 38.89 18.86
#